data_364a46014b3db0f133a7c4fa4894e4af
#
_entry.id   364a46014b3db0f133a7c4fa4894e4af
#
_cell.length_a   1.000
_cell.length_b   1.000
_cell.length_c   1.000
_cell.angle_alpha   90.00
_cell.angle_beta   90.00
_cell.angle_gamma   90.00
#
_symmetry.space_group_name_H-M   'P 1'
#
loop_
_entity.id
_entity.type
_entity.pdbx_description
1 polymer ?
#
loop_
_entity_poly.entity_id
_entity_poly.type
_entity_poly.pdbx_seq_one_letter_code
_entity_poly.pdbx_strand_id
1 'polypeptide(L)'
;TTLFRSKYLSRRIGSIVETTLNALKYQTGFSKFIPQRFETGFRKSPRNKDELVAQPLHTKQGIPINIRGQIDRIDTYTKGDHSYVNIIDYKSSTGSATLDLTKVYYGLQMQMMTYMDIVLQNKDRLELTDIVKPGGLLYFHVHEPRIKFDNWSKIDEDKLNKELIKSFKMSGLVNSDEEVIDALDKRLEPSFNSDIAPIGLTTKGAISKNTSRVANENVIRQFIQHNKNNFIDTATHIMDGHTEVAPLKYKNTLPCQFCSYQSVCHVDSMIDSKRYRTVDESIKPIELIQNMIDEGGDQ
;
A
#
# COMPACT_ATOMS: atom_id res chain seq x y z
N THR A 1 27.32 -30.48 2.56
CA THR A 1 26.03 -30.09 1.93
C THR A 1 25.50 -28.73 2.42
N THR A 2 25.57 -28.40 3.70
CA THR A 2 25.13 -27.13 4.30
C THR A 2 25.91 -25.92 3.77
N LEU A 3 27.21 -26.03 3.61
CA LEU A 3 28.07 -24.91 3.14
C LEU A 3 27.77 -24.51 1.67
N PHE A 4 27.50 -25.49 0.81
CA PHE A 4 27.11 -25.23 -0.58
C PHE A 4 25.74 -24.54 -0.66
N ARG A 5 24.77 -25.00 0.14
CA ARG A 5 23.44 -24.38 0.21
C ARG A 5 23.51 -22.94 0.71
N SER A 6 24.32 -22.67 1.74
CA SER A 6 24.52 -21.34 2.29
C SER A 6 25.15 -20.39 1.25
N LYS A 7 26.23 -20.82 0.55
CA LYS A 7 26.88 -20.05 -0.52
C LYS A 7 25.94 -19.77 -1.69
N TYR A 8 25.14 -20.75 -2.09
CA TYR A 8 24.14 -20.58 -3.15
C TYR A 8 23.08 -19.54 -2.76
N LEU A 9 22.51 -19.67 -1.55
CA LEU A 9 21.52 -18.72 -1.05
C LEU A 9 22.08 -17.30 -0.94
N SER A 10 23.31 -17.16 -0.42
CA SER A 10 23.99 -15.85 -0.33
C SER A 10 24.17 -15.20 -1.68
N ARG A 11 24.62 -15.94 -2.70
CA ARG A 11 24.76 -15.42 -4.07
C ARG A 11 23.40 -15.01 -4.67
N ARG A 12 22.39 -15.85 -4.48
CA ARG A 12 21.04 -15.58 -4.98
C ARG A 12 20.45 -14.33 -4.34
N ILE A 13 20.57 -14.18 -3.02
CA ILE A 13 20.14 -12.96 -2.30
C ILE A 13 20.91 -11.75 -2.82
N GLY A 14 22.23 -11.85 -2.99
CA GLY A 14 23.04 -10.78 -3.56
C GLY A 14 22.56 -10.33 -4.94
N SER A 15 22.26 -11.27 -5.84
CA SER A 15 21.71 -10.97 -7.17
C SER A 15 20.32 -10.30 -7.11
N ILE A 16 19.44 -10.76 -6.22
CA ILE A 16 18.12 -10.12 -6.02
C ILE A 16 18.29 -8.68 -5.54
N VAL A 17 19.17 -8.45 -4.56
CA VAL A 17 19.43 -7.10 -4.02
C VAL A 17 19.99 -6.19 -5.11
N GLU A 18 20.99 -6.63 -5.86
CA GLU A 18 21.59 -5.86 -6.95
C GLU A 18 20.56 -5.47 -8.02
N THR A 19 19.76 -6.44 -8.48
CA THR A 19 18.71 -6.20 -9.47
C THR A 19 17.64 -5.24 -8.94
N THR A 20 17.24 -5.40 -7.67
CA THR A 20 16.31 -4.51 -6.98
C THR A 20 16.84 -3.08 -6.89
N LEU A 21 18.12 -2.90 -6.51
CA LEU A 21 18.76 -1.58 -6.42
C LEU A 21 18.84 -0.90 -7.78
N ASN A 22 19.15 -1.64 -8.84
CA ASN A 22 19.17 -1.11 -10.21
C ASN A 22 17.78 -0.66 -10.65
N ALA A 23 16.71 -1.42 -10.32
CA ALA A 23 15.34 -1.02 -10.61
C ALA A 23 14.93 0.23 -9.82
N LEU A 24 15.26 0.33 -8.53
CA LEU A 24 15.00 1.52 -7.71
C LEU A 24 15.77 2.75 -8.23
N LYS A 25 17.04 2.60 -8.60
CA LYS A 25 17.85 3.66 -9.21
C LYS A 25 17.21 4.17 -10.51
N TYR A 26 16.72 3.27 -11.34
CA TYR A 26 16.01 3.63 -12.57
C TYR A 26 14.73 4.41 -12.25
N GLN A 27 13.89 3.92 -11.35
CA GLN A 27 12.63 4.55 -10.97
C GLN A 27 12.84 5.96 -10.41
N THR A 28 13.81 6.14 -9.50
CA THR A 28 14.12 7.46 -8.93
C THR A 28 14.66 8.43 -9.98
N GLY A 29 15.31 7.96 -11.02
CA GLY A 29 15.78 8.78 -12.14
C GLY A 29 14.65 9.46 -12.92
N PHE A 30 13.47 8.84 -12.99
CA PHE A 30 12.32 9.36 -13.71
C PHE A 30 11.23 9.95 -12.81
N SER A 31 11.31 9.78 -11.50
CA SER A 31 10.41 10.41 -10.54
C SER A 31 10.94 11.77 -10.08
N LYS A 32 10.03 12.67 -9.72
CA LYS A 32 10.33 13.92 -8.97
C LYS A 32 10.20 13.68 -7.46
N PHE A 33 9.58 12.57 -7.05
CA PHE A 33 9.54 12.17 -5.65
C PHE A 33 10.93 11.73 -5.18
N ILE A 34 11.35 12.25 -4.03
CA ILE A 34 12.66 11.99 -3.44
C ILE A 34 12.46 11.16 -2.17
N PRO A 35 13.19 10.04 -2.02
CA PRO A 35 13.21 9.30 -0.74
C PRO A 35 13.69 10.19 0.40
N GLN A 36 12.84 10.40 1.40
CA GLN A 36 13.12 11.28 2.54
C GLN A 36 13.42 10.50 3.82
N ARG A 37 12.69 9.43 4.07
CA ARG A 37 12.84 8.60 5.26
C ARG A 37 12.77 7.11 4.92
N PHE A 38 13.52 6.32 5.70
CA PHE A 38 13.53 4.87 5.60
C PHE A 38 13.37 4.27 7.00
N GLU A 39 12.72 3.11 7.09
CA GLU A 39 12.55 2.33 8.32
C GLU A 39 12.07 3.21 9.50
N THR A 40 11.12 4.11 9.21
CA THR A 40 10.69 5.13 10.15
C THR A 40 9.66 4.57 11.13
N GLY A 41 10.06 4.44 12.39
CA GLY A 41 9.17 4.00 13.47
C GLY A 41 8.12 5.05 13.81
N PHE A 42 6.95 4.59 14.28
CA PHE A 42 5.93 5.49 14.84
C PHE A 42 5.27 4.89 16.09
N ARG A 43 4.96 5.75 17.05
CA ARG A 43 4.28 5.41 18.31
C ARG A 43 3.75 6.64 19.02
N LYS A 44 2.92 6.44 20.05
CA LYS A 44 2.38 7.53 20.89
C LYS A 44 3.48 8.42 21.48
N SER A 45 4.55 7.81 22.01
CA SER A 45 5.68 8.53 22.61
C SER A 45 6.97 8.14 21.87
N PRO A 46 7.41 8.90 20.86
CA PRO A 46 8.63 8.64 20.11
C PRO A 46 9.86 8.55 21.00
N ARG A 47 10.79 7.65 20.67
CA ARG A 47 12.05 7.47 21.40
C ARG A 47 13.10 8.50 21.03
N ASN A 48 13.01 9.04 19.82
CA ASN A 48 13.90 10.03 19.26
C ASN A 48 13.16 10.94 18.27
N LYS A 49 13.86 11.91 17.70
CA LYS A 49 13.29 12.87 16.75
C LYS A 49 12.94 12.25 15.37
N ASP A 50 13.52 11.10 15.05
CA ASP A 50 13.32 10.44 13.73
C ASP A 50 12.06 9.57 13.73
N GLU A 51 11.57 9.14 14.91
CA GLU A 51 10.28 8.46 15.02
C GLU A 51 9.12 9.46 14.90
N LEU A 52 8.01 9.03 14.28
CA LEU A 52 6.79 9.81 14.14
C LEU A 52 5.85 9.63 15.33
N VAL A 53 5.02 10.62 15.59
CA VAL A 53 3.98 10.56 16.63
C VAL A 53 2.75 9.89 16.07
N ALA A 54 2.28 8.82 16.70
CA ALA A 54 0.97 8.24 16.45
C ALA A 54 -0.01 8.71 17.52
N GLN A 55 -0.93 9.60 17.16
CA GLN A 55 -1.97 10.03 18.09
C GLN A 55 -2.86 8.85 18.46
N PRO A 56 -3.20 8.66 19.75
CA PRO A 56 -4.10 7.61 20.17
C PRO A 56 -5.48 7.80 19.55
N LEU A 57 -6.06 6.72 19.01
CA LEU A 57 -7.50 6.65 18.76
C LEU A 57 -8.20 6.30 20.09
N HIS A 58 -9.51 6.46 20.15
CA HIS A 58 -10.29 6.13 21.34
C HIS A 58 -11.48 5.27 20.97
N THR A 59 -11.74 4.25 21.76
CA THR A 59 -12.99 3.47 21.68
C THR A 59 -14.20 4.37 21.96
N LYS A 60 -15.41 3.88 21.67
CA LYS A 60 -16.65 4.59 22.01
C LYS A 60 -16.81 4.86 23.53
N GLN A 61 -16.11 4.07 24.36
CA GLN A 61 -16.06 4.26 25.83
C GLN A 61 -14.92 5.18 26.27
N GLY A 62 -14.15 5.78 25.35
CA GLY A 62 -13.05 6.67 25.64
C GLY A 62 -11.71 5.98 26.00
N ILE A 63 -11.60 4.65 25.82
CA ILE A 63 -10.37 3.90 26.11
C ILE A 63 -9.36 4.14 24.99
N PRO A 64 -8.10 4.52 25.32
CA PRO A 64 -7.11 4.84 24.28
C PRO A 64 -6.60 3.60 23.55
N ILE A 65 -6.54 3.70 22.22
CA ILE A 65 -5.98 2.71 21.31
C ILE A 65 -4.64 3.23 20.82
N ASN A 66 -3.54 2.59 21.23
CA ASN A 66 -2.20 2.98 20.82
C ASN A 66 -1.74 2.16 19.64
N ILE A 67 -1.51 2.82 18.50
CA ILE A 67 -0.97 2.20 17.29
C ILE A 67 0.53 2.42 17.26
N ARG A 68 1.28 1.41 16.85
CA ARG A 68 2.72 1.46 16.64
C ARG A 68 3.11 0.66 15.41
N GLY A 69 4.18 1.04 14.76
CA GLY A 69 4.71 0.33 13.60
C GLY A 69 5.96 0.97 13.05
N GLN A 70 6.29 0.60 11.82
CA GLN A 70 7.44 1.08 11.10
C GLN A 70 7.06 1.19 9.63
N ILE A 71 7.41 2.32 9.02
CA ILE A 71 7.15 2.61 7.60
C ILE A 71 8.46 2.37 6.86
N ASP A 72 8.44 1.49 5.87
CA ASP A 72 9.65 1.10 5.16
C ASP A 72 10.29 2.28 4.42
N ARG A 73 9.48 3.06 3.68
CA ARG A 73 9.98 4.22 2.93
C ARG A 73 8.90 5.29 2.76
N ILE A 74 9.32 6.55 2.94
CA ILE A 74 8.52 7.75 2.70
C ILE A 74 9.24 8.57 1.63
N ASP A 75 8.57 8.83 0.50
CA ASP A 75 9.06 9.74 -0.54
C ASP A 75 8.22 11.00 -0.56
N THR A 76 8.85 12.12 -0.85
CA THR A 76 8.19 13.42 -0.88
C THR A 76 8.46 14.17 -2.17
N TYR A 77 7.50 14.96 -2.59
CA TYR A 77 7.62 15.93 -3.66
C TYR A 77 6.97 17.23 -3.24
N THR A 78 7.70 18.33 -3.32
CA THR A 78 7.19 19.67 -2.96
C THR A 78 7.12 20.55 -4.19
N LYS A 79 5.97 21.23 -4.34
CA LYS A 79 5.74 22.22 -5.38
C LYS A 79 4.99 23.42 -4.78
N GLY A 80 5.65 24.56 -4.72
CA GLY A 80 5.11 25.76 -4.07
C GLY A 80 4.87 25.53 -2.57
N ASP A 81 3.64 25.71 -2.13
CA ASP A 81 3.19 25.53 -0.75
C ASP A 81 2.63 24.11 -0.45
N HIS A 82 2.67 23.21 -1.43
CA HIS A 82 2.17 21.86 -1.30
C HIS A 82 3.30 20.82 -1.23
N SER A 83 3.20 19.89 -0.29
CA SER A 83 4.02 18.67 -0.24
C SER A 83 3.14 17.46 -0.48
N TYR A 84 3.54 16.62 -1.42
CA TYR A 84 2.91 15.32 -1.69
C TYR A 84 3.77 14.20 -1.12
N VAL A 85 3.13 13.21 -0.54
CA VAL A 85 3.80 12.10 0.14
C VAL A 85 3.41 10.76 -0.46
N ASN A 86 4.40 9.95 -0.80
CA ASN A 86 4.22 8.55 -1.15
C ASN A 86 4.67 7.66 0.02
N ILE A 87 3.85 6.67 0.35
CA ILE A 87 4.24 5.54 1.19
C ILE A 87 4.60 4.39 0.29
N ILE A 88 5.80 3.84 0.48
CA ILE A 88 6.27 2.67 -0.26
C ILE A 88 6.61 1.58 0.75
N ASP A 89 6.01 0.41 0.57
CA ASP A 89 6.19 -0.76 1.40
C ASP A 89 6.77 -1.91 0.57
N TYR A 90 7.85 -2.54 1.05
CA TYR A 90 8.55 -3.61 0.35
C TYR A 90 7.95 -4.97 0.68
N LYS A 91 7.54 -5.70 -0.34
CA LYS A 91 6.95 -7.04 -0.19
C LYS A 91 7.74 -8.10 -0.97
N SER A 92 8.05 -9.19 -0.32
CA SER A 92 8.75 -10.33 -0.94
C SER A 92 7.82 -11.36 -1.57
N SER A 93 6.50 -11.27 -1.33
CA SER A 93 5.53 -12.18 -1.94
C SER A 93 4.56 -11.45 -2.87
N THR A 94 4.26 -12.04 -4.02
CA THR A 94 3.37 -11.46 -5.04
C THR A 94 1.97 -11.17 -4.48
N GLY A 95 1.41 -12.07 -3.66
CA GLY A 95 0.07 -11.93 -3.09
C GLY A 95 -0.08 -10.78 -2.09
N SER A 96 1.02 -10.36 -1.46
CA SER A 96 1.03 -9.24 -0.51
C SER A 96 1.42 -7.90 -1.16
N ALA A 97 2.00 -7.93 -2.36
CA ALA A 97 2.45 -6.74 -3.09
C ALA A 97 1.33 -6.10 -3.94
N THR A 98 0.09 -6.13 -3.48
CA THR A 98 -1.06 -5.54 -4.17
C THR A 98 -2.00 -4.87 -3.18
N LEU A 99 -2.40 -3.64 -3.46
CA LEU A 99 -3.43 -2.96 -2.69
C LEU A 99 -4.82 -3.38 -3.21
N ASP A 100 -5.57 -4.08 -2.38
CA ASP A 100 -6.93 -4.51 -2.64
C ASP A 100 -7.89 -3.65 -1.83
N LEU A 101 -8.60 -2.72 -2.48
CA LEU A 101 -9.49 -1.77 -1.82
C LEU A 101 -10.67 -2.46 -1.12
N THR A 102 -11.08 -3.65 -1.59
CA THR A 102 -12.08 -4.46 -0.89
C THR A 102 -11.53 -4.93 0.46
N LYS A 103 -10.28 -5.40 0.48
CA LYS A 103 -9.62 -5.76 1.75
C LYS A 103 -9.44 -4.57 2.67
N VAL A 104 -9.11 -3.40 2.13
CA VAL A 104 -9.00 -2.16 2.91
C VAL A 104 -10.35 -1.82 3.54
N TYR A 105 -11.43 -1.84 2.76
CA TYR A 105 -12.77 -1.50 3.21
C TYR A 105 -13.24 -2.42 4.35
N TYR A 106 -13.02 -3.72 4.22
CA TYR A 106 -13.39 -4.71 5.24
C TYR A 106 -12.36 -4.88 6.38
N GLY A 107 -11.34 -4.02 6.47
CA GLY A 107 -10.34 -4.06 7.54
C GLY A 107 -9.35 -5.23 7.46
N LEU A 108 -9.20 -5.89 6.30
CA LEU A 108 -8.25 -6.98 6.07
C LEU A 108 -6.87 -6.49 5.62
N GLN A 109 -6.75 -5.24 5.19
CA GLN A 109 -5.51 -4.64 4.71
C GLN A 109 -5.42 -3.18 5.17
N MET A 110 -5.05 -2.97 6.43
CA MET A 110 -5.12 -1.66 7.10
C MET A 110 -3.81 -0.87 7.06
N GLN A 111 -2.69 -1.50 6.74
CA GLN A 111 -1.33 -0.99 6.91
C GLN A 111 -1.09 0.32 6.17
N MET A 112 -1.34 0.37 4.87
CA MET A 112 -1.01 1.51 4.02
C MET A 112 -1.80 2.77 4.36
N MET A 113 -3.10 2.62 4.69
CA MET A 113 -3.94 3.74 5.12
C MET A 113 -3.49 4.28 6.48
N THR A 114 -3.09 3.40 7.40
CA THR A 114 -2.52 3.78 8.69
C THR A 114 -1.22 4.55 8.52
N TYR A 115 -0.32 4.08 7.66
CA TYR A 115 0.96 4.74 7.40
C TYR A 115 0.77 6.13 6.80
N MET A 116 -0.13 6.27 5.83
CA MET A 116 -0.44 7.56 5.24
C MET A 116 -1.03 8.52 6.29
N ASP A 117 -1.96 8.06 7.12
CA ASP A 117 -2.52 8.89 8.20
C ASP A 117 -1.44 9.42 9.16
N ILE A 118 -0.55 8.53 9.60
CA ILE A 118 0.56 8.90 10.49
C ILE A 118 1.47 9.97 9.82
N VAL A 119 1.81 9.79 8.56
CA VAL A 119 2.68 10.73 7.84
C VAL A 119 2.00 12.10 7.68
N LEU A 120 0.72 12.13 7.30
CA LEU A 120 -0.04 13.38 7.14
C LEU A 120 -0.16 14.17 8.47
N GLN A 121 -0.13 13.50 9.62
CA GLN A 121 -0.17 14.13 10.94
C GLN A 121 1.19 14.65 11.41
N ASN A 122 2.29 14.29 10.75
CA ASN A 122 3.66 14.58 11.20
C ASN A 122 4.43 15.51 10.26
N LYS A 123 3.76 16.46 9.62
CA LYS A 123 4.37 17.38 8.66
C LYS A 123 5.62 18.08 9.21
N ASP A 124 5.58 18.55 10.46
CA ASP A 124 6.68 19.28 11.09
C ASP A 124 7.91 18.38 11.31
N ARG A 125 7.70 17.11 11.70
CA ARG A 125 8.79 16.13 11.89
C ARG A 125 9.42 15.69 10.57
N LEU A 126 8.67 15.81 9.49
CA LEU A 126 9.11 15.50 8.13
C LEU A 126 9.55 16.75 7.37
N GLU A 127 9.55 17.92 8.02
CA GLU A 127 9.98 19.19 7.41
C GLU A 127 9.22 19.50 6.11
N LEU A 128 7.91 19.18 6.10
CA LEU A 128 7.03 19.40 4.95
C LEU A 128 6.38 20.79 5.02
N THR A 129 5.82 21.22 3.90
CA THR A 129 5.04 22.46 3.82
C THR A 129 3.76 22.40 4.65
N ASP A 130 3.08 23.53 4.80
CA ASP A 130 1.85 23.60 5.59
C ASP A 130 0.72 22.75 5.01
N ILE A 131 0.68 22.59 3.71
CA ILE A 131 -0.32 21.80 3.00
C ILE A 131 0.31 20.48 2.56
N VAL A 132 -0.05 19.39 3.26
CA VAL A 132 0.42 18.04 2.94
C VAL A 132 -0.72 17.20 2.36
N LYS A 133 -0.46 16.59 1.20
CA LYS A 133 -1.42 15.78 0.47
C LYS A 133 -0.91 14.36 0.26
N PRO A 134 -1.79 13.34 0.26
CA PRO A 134 -1.41 12.00 -0.15
C PRO A 134 -1.05 12.01 -1.63
N GLY A 135 0.11 11.46 -1.99
CA GLY A 135 0.55 11.23 -3.36
C GLY A 135 0.25 9.79 -3.80
N GLY A 136 0.79 8.81 -3.09
CA GLY A 136 0.60 7.40 -3.43
C GLY A 136 0.77 6.45 -2.25
N LEU A 137 0.09 5.32 -2.35
CA LEU A 137 0.13 4.16 -1.45
C LEU A 137 0.63 2.99 -2.29
N LEU A 138 1.94 2.75 -2.25
CA LEU A 138 2.61 1.92 -3.25
C LEU A 138 3.29 0.71 -2.60
N TYR A 139 3.16 -0.43 -3.24
CA TYR A 139 3.94 -1.62 -2.94
C TYR A 139 5.03 -1.81 -3.97
N PHE A 140 6.24 -2.06 -3.50
CA PHE A 140 7.37 -2.49 -4.31
C PHE A 140 7.64 -3.97 -4.07
N HIS A 141 7.52 -4.79 -5.11
CA HIS A 141 7.74 -6.22 -5.00
C HIS A 141 9.22 -6.56 -5.18
N VAL A 142 9.86 -6.97 -4.09
CA VAL A 142 11.25 -7.47 -4.09
C VAL A 142 11.22 -8.95 -4.46
N HIS A 143 11.69 -9.30 -5.65
CA HIS A 143 11.65 -10.67 -6.17
C HIS A 143 12.79 -10.96 -7.13
N GLU A 144 12.96 -12.21 -7.47
CA GLU A 144 13.80 -12.64 -8.57
C GLU A 144 12.95 -12.67 -9.85
N PRO A 145 13.17 -11.73 -10.81
CA PRO A 145 12.34 -11.65 -12.00
C PRO A 145 12.49 -12.89 -12.87
N ARG A 146 11.36 -13.44 -13.30
CA ARG A 146 11.31 -14.53 -14.28
C ARG A 146 10.75 -13.99 -15.58
N ILE A 147 11.64 -13.61 -16.49
CA ILE A 147 11.25 -13.06 -17.78
C ILE A 147 11.07 -14.21 -18.75
N LYS A 148 9.89 -14.27 -19.38
CA LYS A 148 9.57 -15.26 -20.41
C LYS A 148 9.65 -14.60 -21.78
N PHE A 149 10.30 -15.28 -22.70
CA PHE A 149 10.37 -14.87 -24.10
C PHE A 149 9.95 -16.03 -24.99
N ASP A 150 9.13 -15.74 -25.98
CA ASP A 150 8.70 -16.74 -26.97
C ASP A 150 9.85 -17.15 -27.90
N ASN A 151 10.80 -16.27 -28.12
CA ASN A 151 11.97 -16.55 -28.98
C ASN A 151 13.23 -15.89 -28.43
N TRP A 152 14.10 -16.67 -27.81
CA TRP A 152 15.36 -16.24 -27.21
C TRP A 152 16.38 -15.71 -28.22
N SER A 153 16.36 -16.17 -29.49
CA SER A 153 17.32 -15.72 -30.52
C SER A 153 17.07 -14.29 -31.02
N LYS A 154 15.95 -13.66 -30.65
CA LYS A 154 15.58 -12.29 -31.03
C LYS A 154 15.67 -11.29 -29.87
N ILE A 155 16.31 -11.67 -28.78
CA ILE A 155 16.41 -10.81 -27.60
C ILE A 155 17.75 -10.12 -27.66
N ASP A 156 17.71 -8.80 -27.70
CA ASP A 156 18.85 -7.94 -27.41
C ASP A 156 18.87 -7.57 -25.91
N GLU A 157 20.00 -7.03 -25.47
CA GLU A 157 20.21 -6.66 -24.08
C GLU A 157 19.27 -5.53 -23.64
N ASP A 158 18.93 -4.60 -24.51
CA ASP A 158 18.02 -3.48 -24.22
C ASP A 158 16.61 -3.97 -23.98
N LYS A 159 16.15 -4.93 -24.75
CA LYS A 159 14.83 -5.53 -24.58
C LYS A 159 14.74 -6.33 -23.29
N LEU A 160 15.79 -7.08 -22.97
CA LEU A 160 15.89 -7.79 -21.70
C LEU A 160 15.82 -6.83 -20.51
N ASN A 161 16.60 -5.75 -20.55
CA ASN A 161 16.63 -4.73 -19.50
C ASN A 161 15.27 -4.02 -19.34
N LYS A 162 14.57 -3.70 -20.43
CA LYS A 162 13.22 -3.11 -20.36
C LYS A 162 12.22 -4.02 -19.67
N GLU A 163 12.17 -5.31 -20.03
CA GLU A 163 11.26 -6.26 -19.38
C GLU A 163 11.64 -6.53 -17.91
N LEU A 164 12.95 -6.51 -17.61
CA LEU A 164 13.43 -6.60 -16.24
C LEU A 164 12.92 -5.43 -15.38
N ILE A 165 13.12 -4.20 -15.83
CA ILE A 165 12.69 -2.99 -15.15
C ILE A 165 11.17 -2.99 -14.95
N LYS A 166 10.41 -3.32 -15.99
CA LYS A 166 8.95 -3.40 -15.98
C LYS A 166 8.42 -4.42 -14.96
N SER A 167 9.18 -5.50 -14.68
CA SER A 167 8.80 -6.48 -13.67
C SER A 167 8.79 -5.91 -12.26
N PHE A 168 9.51 -4.81 -12.01
CA PHE A 168 9.56 -4.10 -10.74
C PHE A 168 8.60 -2.90 -10.66
N LYS A 169 7.69 -2.76 -11.64
CA LYS A 169 6.67 -1.72 -11.58
C LYS A 169 5.91 -1.77 -10.26
N MET A 170 5.85 -0.64 -9.54
CA MET A 170 5.09 -0.53 -8.30
C MET A 170 3.59 -0.76 -8.55
N SER A 171 2.93 -1.32 -7.58
CA SER A 171 1.47 -1.49 -7.55
C SER A 171 0.89 -0.65 -6.41
N GLY A 172 -0.41 -0.33 -6.46
CA GLY A 172 -1.04 0.42 -5.38
C GLY A 172 -2.09 1.41 -5.86
N LEU A 173 -2.31 2.47 -5.10
CA LEU A 173 -3.24 3.55 -5.38
C LEU A 173 -2.50 4.89 -5.42
N VAL A 174 -2.77 5.69 -6.42
CA VAL A 174 -2.13 6.99 -6.65
C VAL A 174 -3.18 8.09 -6.61
N ASN A 175 -2.84 9.26 -6.11
CA ASN A 175 -3.67 10.44 -6.21
C ASN A 175 -3.79 10.88 -7.69
N SER A 176 -5.01 11.16 -8.13
CA SER A 176 -5.29 11.56 -9.51
C SER A 176 -4.97 13.02 -9.82
N ASP A 177 -4.40 13.77 -8.87
CA ASP A 177 -3.90 15.12 -9.09
C ASP A 177 -2.83 15.11 -10.19
N GLU A 178 -2.96 16.01 -11.19
CA GLU A 178 -2.03 16.09 -12.33
C GLU A 178 -0.59 16.30 -11.87
N GLU A 179 -0.38 17.08 -10.80
CA GLU A 179 0.95 17.31 -10.25
C GLU A 179 1.59 16.04 -9.69
N VAL A 180 0.79 15.16 -9.06
CA VAL A 180 1.26 13.86 -8.57
C VAL A 180 1.59 12.93 -9.74
N ILE A 181 0.70 12.90 -10.73
CA ILE A 181 0.88 12.04 -11.93
C ILE A 181 2.18 12.42 -12.65
N ASP A 182 2.40 13.71 -12.92
CA ASP A 182 3.61 14.22 -13.57
C ASP A 182 4.88 14.06 -12.71
N ALA A 183 4.72 14.06 -11.40
CA ALA A 183 5.83 13.88 -10.48
C ALA A 183 6.25 12.41 -10.33
N LEU A 184 5.33 11.47 -10.48
CA LEU A 184 5.62 10.04 -10.39
C LEU A 184 6.46 9.53 -11.55
N ASP A 185 6.17 10.01 -12.77
CA ASP A 185 6.96 9.63 -13.96
C ASP A 185 7.04 10.80 -14.95
N LYS A 186 8.19 11.42 -15.05
CA LYS A 186 8.45 12.58 -15.94
C LYS A 186 8.29 12.29 -17.43
N ARG A 187 8.20 11.02 -17.82
CA ARG A 187 8.11 10.57 -19.22
C ARG A 187 6.67 10.45 -19.72
N LEU A 188 5.68 10.72 -18.83
CA LEU A 188 4.26 10.58 -19.19
C LEU A 188 3.88 11.50 -20.35
N GLU A 189 3.41 10.90 -21.42
CA GLU A 189 2.88 11.53 -22.62
C GLU A 189 1.65 10.75 -23.12
N PRO A 190 0.86 11.29 -24.03
CA PRO A 190 -0.28 10.56 -24.61
C PRO A 190 0.10 9.17 -25.12
N SER A 191 -0.70 8.17 -24.80
CA SER A 191 -0.48 6.74 -25.09
C SER A 191 0.63 6.06 -24.29
N PHE A 192 1.30 6.77 -23.35
CA PHE A 192 2.35 6.16 -22.54
C PHE A 192 1.78 5.47 -21.29
N ASN A 193 2.28 4.28 -21.02
CA ASN A 193 2.03 3.55 -19.77
C ASN A 193 3.33 3.47 -18.99
N SER A 194 3.32 4.04 -17.78
CA SER A 194 4.49 4.01 -16.89
C SER A 194 4.91 2.57 -16.58
N ASP A 195 6.22 2.33 -16.61
CA ASP A 195 6.86 1.08 -16.18
C ASP A 195 7.34 1.14 -14.73
N ILE A 196 7.13 2.27 -14.05
CA ILE A 196 7.54 2.46 -12.65
C ILE A 196 6.37 2.60 -11.67
N ALA A 197 5.22 3.15 -12.11
CA ALA A 197 4.05 3.39 -11.26
C ALA A 197 2.74 2.92 -11.95
N PRO A 198 1.66 2.65 -11.19
CA PRO A 198 0.41 2.15 -11.75
C PRO A 198 -0.42 3.27 -12.42
N ILE A 199 0.20 3.99 -13.35
CA ILE A 199 -0.39 5.09 -14.11
C ILE A 199 -0.13 4.92 -15.61
N GLY A 200 -1.02 5.46 -16.42
CA GLY A 200 -0.88 5.52 -17.87
C GLY A 200 -1.86 6.52 -18.46
N LEU A 201 -1.53 7.07 -19.61
CA LEU A 201 -2.36 8.03 -20.31
C LEU A 201 -2.99 7.42 -21.57
N THR A 202 -4.19 7.88 -21.90
CA THR A 202 -4.87 7.57 -23.16
C THR A 202 -4.22 8.33 -24.31
N THR A 203 -4.62 8.02 -25.55
CA THR A 203 -4.20 8.77 -26.75
C THR A 203 -4.57 10.26 -26.72
N LYS A 204 -5.56 10.62 -25.88
CA LYS A 204 -5.98 12.02 -25.68
C LYS A 204 -5.30 12.69 -24.48
N GLY A 205 -4.34 12.02 -23.83
CA GLY A 205 -3.63 12.56 -22.65
C GLY A 205 -4.41 12.45 -21.34
N ALA A 206 -5.63 11.93 -21.32
CA ALA A 206 -6.36 11.69 -20.06
C ALA A 206 -5.86 10.43 -19.34
N ILE A 207 -6.02 10.38 -18.02
CA ILE A 207 -5.68 9.20 -17.22
C ILE A 207 -6.46 7.99 -17.71
N SER A 208 -5.76 6.91 -18.02
CA SER A 208 -6.35 5.66 -18.53
C SER A 208 -7.00 4.87 -17.41
N LYS A 209 -8.31 4.63 -17.47
CA LYS A 209 -9.04 3.82 -16.49
C LYS A 209 -8.61 2.34 -16.47
N ASN A 210 -8.06 1.84 -17.59
CA ASN A 210 -7.67 0.43 -17.72
C ASN A 210 -6.28 0.14 -17.16
N THR A 211 -5.38 1.11 -17.25
CA THR A 211 -3.96 0.93 -16.89
C THR A 211 -3.56 1.70 -15.64
N SER A 212 -4.43 2.60 -15.16
CA SER A 212 -4.17 3.41 -13.97
C SER A 212 -5.00 2.92 -12.78
N ARG A 213 -4.39 3.02 -11.59
CA ARG A 213 -5.06 2.84 -10.31
C ARG A 213 -5.00 4.14 -9.54
N VAL A 214 -5.98 4.99 -9.76
CA VAL A 214 -6.02 6.34 -9.21
C VAL A 214 -7.31 6.62 -8.46
N ALA A 215 -7.22 7.50 -7.47
CA ALA A 215 -8.36 8.08 -6.78
C ALA A 215 -8.05 9.55 -6.47
N ASN A 216 -9.06 10.39 -6.36
CA ASN A 216 -8.86 11.77 -5.93
C ASN A 216 -8.49 11.83 -4.43
N GLU A 217 -7.95 12.96 -4.00
CA GLU A 217 -7.51 13.16 -2.61
C GLU A 217 -8.61 12.88 -1.59
N ASN A 218 -9.84 13.33 -1.86
CA ASN A 218 -10.96 13.14 -0.93
C ASN A 218 -11.29 11.67 -0.74
N VAL A 219 -11.30 10.87 -1.80
CA VAL A 219 -11.50 9.42 -1.72
C VAL A 219 -10.39 8.75 -0.89
N ILE A 220 -9.13 9.14 -1.08
CA ILE A 220 -8.02 8.59 -0.29
C ILE A 220 -8.18 8.96 1.19
N ARG A 221 -8.53 10.20 1.51
CA ARG A 221 -8.76 10.66 2.89
C ARG A 221 -9.94 9.94 3.54
N GLN A 222 -11.01 9.66 2.80
CA GLN A 222 -12.14 8.88 3.31
C GLN A 222 -11.77 7.42 3.57
N PHE A 223 -10.95 6.80 2.73
CA PHE A 223 -10.39 5.48 3.05
C PHE A 223 -9.54 5.49 4.32
N ILE A 224 -8.75 6.53 4.54
CA ILE A 224 -7.98 6.71 5.78
C ILE A 224 -8.92 6.82 6.98
N GLN A 225 -9.97 7.64 6.89
CA GLN A 225 -10.94 7.79 7.96
C GLN A 225 -11.72 6.50 8.22
N HIS A 226 -12.17 5.82 7.17
CA HIS A 226 -12.83 4.51 7.28
C HIS A 226 -11.91 3.47 7.96
N ASN A 227 -10.63 3.47 7.64
CA ASN A 227 -9.63 2.62 8.30
C ASN A 227 -9.49 2.92 9.80
N LYS A 228 -9.55 4.20 10.21
CA LYS A 228 -9.59 4.59 11.63
C LYS A 228 -10.86 4.06 12.32
N ASN A 229 -12.00 4.19 11.67
CA ASN A 229 -13.27 3.70 12.20
C ASN A 229 -13.23 2.18 12.39
N ASN A 230 -12.62 1.42 11.48
CA ASN A 230 -12.42 -0.02 11.64
C ASN A 230 -11.58 -0.36 12.89
N PHE A 231 -10.52 0.43 13.21
CA PHE A 231 -9.77 0.26 14.46
C PHE A 231 -10.63 0.55 15.69
N ILE A 232 -11.39 1.65 15.68
CA ILE A 232 -12.25 2.09 16.79
C ILE A 232 -13.34 1.05 17.05
N ASP A 233 -14.04 0.61 16.02
CA ASP A 233 -15.11 -0.38 16.14
C ASP A 233 -14.58 -1.73 16.63
N THR A 234 -13.47 -2.20 16.05
CA THR A 234 -12.85 -3.46 16.48
C THR A 234 -12.42 -3.41 17.94
N ALA A 235 -11.72 -2.33 18.35
CA ALA A 235 -11.30 -2.18 19.74
C ALA A 235 -12.49 -2.01 20.70
N THR A 236 -13.54 -1.32 20.28
CA THR A 236 -14.80 -1.19 21.05
C THR A 236 -15.42 -2.56 21.29
N HIS A 237 -15.58 -3.39 20.25
CA HIS A 237 -16.10 -4.74 20.38
C HIS A 237 -15.26 -5.61 21.32
N ILE A 238 -13.92 -5.50 21.24
CA ILE A 238 -13.03 -6.23 22.16
C ILE A 238 -13.26 -5.80 23.61
N MET A 239 -13.39 -4.49 23.87
CA MET A 239 -13.61 -3.96 25.22
C MET A 239 -15.01 -4.26 25.76
N ASP A 240 -16.01 -4.41 24.88
CA ASP A 240 -17.36 -4.84 25.22
C ASP A 240 -17.47 -6.35 25.47
N GLY A 241 -16.37 -7.09 25.34
CA GLY A 241 -16.32 -8.54 25.59
C GLY A 241 -16.98 -9.39 24.50
N HIS A 242 -17.05 -8.89 23.27
CA HIS A 242 -17.56 -9.68 22.14
C HIS A 242 -16.62 -10.86 21.84
N THR A 243 -17.11 -12.07 22.04
CA THR A 243 -16.38 -13.33 21.85
C THR A 243 -16.96 -14.19 20.74
N GLU A 244 -17.90 -13.65 19.97
CA GLU A 244 -18.52 -14.38 18.87
C GLU A 244 -17.48 -14.78 17.81
N VAL A 245 -17.51 -16.06 17.44
CA VAL A 245 -16.63 -16.63 16.42
C VAL A 245 -17.30 -16.50 15.06
N ALA A 246 -17.04 -15.39 14.38
CA ALA A 246 -17.59 -15.06 13.07
C ALA A 246 -16.48 -14.56 12.11
N PRO A 247 -15.57 -15.45 11.65
CA PRO A 247 -14.45 -15.05 10.80
C PRO A 247 -14.91 -14.54 9.44
N LEU A 248 -14.23 -13.52 8.92
CA LEU A 248 -14.52 -12.95 7.62
C LEU A 248 -13.87 -13.78 6.52
N LYS A 249 -14.67 -14.32 5.60
CA LYS A 249 -14.19 -15.05 4.42
C LYS A 249 -14.10 -14.11 3.22
N TYR A 250 -12.93 -14.02 2.62
CA TYR A 250 -12.72 -13.29 1.38
C TYR A 250 -12.14 -14.21 0.30
N LYS A 251 -12.87 -14.40 -0.79
CA LYS A 251 -12.57 -15.39 -1.83
C LYS A 251 -12.32 -16.78 -1.19
N ASN A 252 -11.18 -17.36 -1.47
CA ASN A 252 -10.77 -18.65 -0.90
C ASN A 252 -9.91 -18.52 0.37
N THR A 253 -9.78 -17.30 0.93
CA THR A 253 -8.92 -17.04 2.10
C THR A 253 -9.77 -16.84 3.34
N LEU A 254 -9.43 -17.58 4.39
CA LEU A 254 -9.99 -17.44 5.72
C LEU A 254 -8.86 -17.04 6.68
N PRO A 255 -8.95 -15.92 7.43
CA PRO A 255 -7.89 -15.47 8.34
C PRO A 255 -7.53 -16.54 9.40
N CYS A 256 -8.45 -17.44 9.71
CA CYS A 256 -8.22 -18.56 10.63
C CYS A 256 -7.03 -19.43 10.25
N GLN A 257 -6.66 -19.51 8.97
CA GLN A 257 -5.49 -20.28 8.51
C GLN A 257 -4.15 -19.77 9.09
N PHE A 258 -4.12 -18.50 9.50
CA PHE A 258 -2.94 -17.83 10.05
C PHE A 258 -3.09 -17.45 11.53
N CYS A 259 -4.21 -17.86 12.16
CA CYS A 259 -4.55 -17.48 13.53
C CYS A 259 -3.90 -18.43 14.54
N SER A 260 -3.15 -17.86 15.49
CA SER A 260 -2.53 -18.62 16.58
C SER A 260 -3.55 -19.21 17.58
N TYR A 261 -4.81 -18.74 17.57
CA TYR A 261 -5.87 -19.14 18.47
C TYR A 261 -6.83 -20.18 17.85
N GLN A 262 -6.48 -20.78 16.72
CA GLN A 262 -7.32 -21.77 16.04
C GLN A 262 -7.71 -22.94 16.96
N SER A 263 -6.77 -23.39 17.79
CA SER A 263 -7.00 -24.45 18.77
C SER A 263 -7.94 -24.07 19.92
N VAL A 264 -8.17 -22.77 20.16
CA VAL A 264 -9.11 -22.25 21.16
C VAL A 264 -10.50 -22.08 20.57
N CYS A 265 -10.56 -21.51 19.34
CA CYS A 265 -11.82 -21.27 18.66
C CYS A 265 -12.50 -22.52 18.11
N HIS A 266 -11.73 -23.57 17.81
CA HIS A 266 -12.19 -24.84 17.21
C HIS A 266 -13.10 -24.65 15.98
N VAL A 267 -12.83 -23.63 15.16
CA VAL A 267 -13.61 -23.40 13.93
C VAL A 267 -13.26 -24.48 12.90
N ASP A 268 -14.24 -25.29 12.55
CA ASP A 268 -14.16 -26.25 11.48
C ASP A 268 -14.77 -25.69 10.20
N SER A 269 -13.98 -25.62 9.13
CA SER A 269 -14.40 -25.06 7.84
C SER A 269 -15.54 -25.83 7.18
N MET A 270 -15.74 -27.10 7.52
CA MET A 270 -16.81 -27.94 6.96
C MET A 270 -18.12 -27.78 7.75
N ILE A 271 -18.03 -27.62 9.07
CA ILE A 271 -19.20 -27.59 9.96
C ILE A 271 -19.67 -26.14 10.20
N ASP A 272 -18.73 -25.22 10.43
CA ASP A 272 -19.00 -23.86 10.87
C ASP A 272 -19.13 -22.85 9.69
N SER A 273 -19.28 -23.32 8.47
CA SER A 273 -19.38 -22.45 7.28
C SER A 273 -20.50 -21.40 7.37
N LYS A 274 -21.58 -21.66 8.12
CA LYS A 274 -22.69 -20.73 8.38
C LYS A 274 -22.30 -19.57 9.30
N ARG A 275 -21.20 -19.69 10.05
CA ARG A 275 -20.70 -18.64 10.97
C ARG A 275 -19.80 -17.62 10.26
N TYR A 276 -19.47 -17.86 8.98
CA TYR A 276 -18.61 -16.95 8.25
C TYR A 276 -19.36 -15.70 7.83
N ARG A 277 -18.75 -14.54 8.10
CA ARG A 277 -19.09 -13.30 7.41
C ARG A 277 -18.48 -13.36 6.01
N THR A 278 -19.27 -13.12 5.00
CA THR A 278 -18.81 -13.11 3.62
C THR A 278 -18.62 -11.68 3.14
N VAL A 279 -17.57 -11.45 2.38
CA VAL A 279 -17.37 -10.19 1.66
C VAL A 279 -18.27 -10.19 0.44
N ASP A 280 -19.05 -9.14 0.27
CA ASP A 280 -19.81 -8.93 -0.97
C ASP A 280 -18.85 -8.41 -2.04
N GLU A 281 -18.48 -9.27 -2.98
CA GLU A 281 -17.54 -8.94 -4.07
C GLU A 281 -18.19 -8.06 -5.17
N SER A 282 -19.51 -7.90 -5.16
CA SER A 282 -20.20 -7.00 -6.09
C SER A 282 -20.02 -5.52 -5.72
N ILE A 283 -19.70 -5.24 -4.46
CA ILE A 283 -19.43 -3.89 -3.96
C ILE A 283 -18.09 -3.41 -4.48
N LYS A 284 -18.09 -2.25 -5.14
CA LYS A 284 -16.88 -1.54 -5.51
C LYS A 284 -16.53 -0.49 -4.46
N PRO A 285 -15.55 -0.74 -3.57
CA PRO A 285 -15.31 0.11 -2.42
C PRO A 285 -15.02 1.58 -2.76
N ILE A 286 -14.39 1.83 -3.91
CA ILE A 286 -14.12 3.19 -4.36
C ILE A 286 -15.41 3.95 -4.70
N GLU A 287 -16.40 3.29 -5.31
CA GLU A 287 -17.70 3.89 -5.61
C GLU A 287 -18.48 4.13 -4.32
N LEU A 288 -18.42 3.21 -3.37
CA LEU A 288 -19.10 3.34 -2.08
C LEU A 288 -18.55 4.51 -1.26
N ILE A 289 -17.23 4.63 -1.20
CA ILE A 289 -16.57 5.77 -0.54
C ILE A 289 -16.88 7.08 -1.25
N GLN A 290 -16.95 7.11 -2.58
CA GLN A 290 -17.33 8.29 -3.34
C GLN A 290 -18.76 8.72 -3.01
N ASN A 291 -19.71 7.79 -2.96
CA ASN A 291 -21.09 8.11 -2.59
C ASN A 291 -21.20 8.69 -1.17
N MET A 292 -20.40 8.20 -0.21
CA MET A 292 -20.35 8.79 1.14
C MET A 292 -19.88 10.24 1.15
N ILE A 293 -18.97 10.61 0.23
CA ILE A 293 -18.50 11.99 0.08
C ILE A 293 -19.63 12.86 -0.50
N ASP A 294 -20.27 12.38 -1.55
CA ASP A 294 -21.32 13.11 -2.26
C ASP A 294 -22.55 13.35 -1.35
N GLU A 295 -22.95 12.36 -0.54
CA GLU A 295 -24.04 12.49 0.44
C GLU A 295 -23.66 13.37 1.65
N GLY A 296 -22.39 13.40 2.07
CA GLY A 296 -21.92 14.23 3.18
C GLY A 296 -21.66 15.69 2.83
N GLY A 297 -21.61 16.02 1.54
CA GLY A 297 -21.43 17.41 1.06
C GLY A 297 -22.66 18.29 1.09
N ASP A 298 -23.85 17.72 1.37
CA ASP A 298 -25.13 18.44 1.44
C ASP A 298 -25.57 18.80 2.89
N GLN A 299 -24.65 18.74 3.88
CA GLN A 299 -24.96 19.12 5.27
C GLN A 299 -24.20 20.36 5.74
#